data_2f1a4631548298a39949f3e247fc1e8d
#
_entry.id   2f1a4631548298a39949f3e247fc1e8d
#
_cell.length_a   1.000
_cell.length_b   1.000
_cell.length_c   1.000
_cell.angle_alpha   90.00
_cell.angle_beta   90.00
_cell.angle_gamma   90.00
#
_symmetry.space_group_name_H-M   'P 1'
#
loop_
_entity.id
_entity.type
_entity.pdbx_description
1 polymer ?
#
loop_
_entity_poly.entity_id
_entity_poly.type
_entity_poly.pdbx_seq_one_letter_code
_entity_poly.pdbx_strand_id
1 'polypeptide(L)'
;MSQPSAQHTLAQYLDSVPDFPKPGVLFSDISPLLKSHFNETIDAMSVLFSDEEWSNIDCLAGIESRGFIFAAALAYKHNKGFIKVRKPGKLPNVHASVDYGLEYGTDTLEMQKGDGSRVLLLDDLIATGGSMGAAAELCETVGYQVVGMACLIDLAALNSFSHNSFKVRSVMQFD
;
A
#
# COMPACT_ATOMS: atom_id res chain seq x y z
N MET A 1 -6.86 -16.73 28.47
CA MET A 1 -6.72 -15.29 28.16
C MET A 1 -6.31 -15.20 26.72
N SER A 2 -7.20 -14.81 25.81
CA SER A 2 -6.86 -14.59 24.40
C SER A 2 -5.94 -13.38 24.31
N GLN A 3 -4.77 -13.56 23.68
CA GLN A 3 -3.88 -12.43 23.36
C GLN A 3 -4.67 -11.45 22.46
N PRO A 4 -4.57 -10.13 22.69
CA PRO A 4 -5.16 -9.15 21.79
C PRO A 4 -4.61 -9.39 20.39
N SER A 5 -5.47 -9.31 19.38
CA SER A 5 -5.02 -9.47 17.98
C SER A 5 -3.97 -8.39 17.67
N ALA A 6 -3.02 -8.69 16.78
CA ALA A 6 -1.96 -7.74 16.36
C ALA A 6 -2.56 -6.38 15.94
N GLN A 7 -3.76 -6.38 15.37
CA GLN A 7 -4.55 -5.20 15.05
C GLN A 7 -4.78 -4.27 16.25
N HIS A 8 -5.25 -4.79 17.39
CA HIS A 8 -5.53 -4.00 18.59
C HIS A 8 -4.25 -3.47 19.25
N THR A 9 -3.15 -4.22 19.12
CA THR A 9 -1.87 -3.82 19.71
C THR A 9 -1.20 -2.69 18.93
N LEU A 10 -1.26 -2.71 17.59
CA LEU A 10 -0.61 -1.70 16.75
C LEU A 10 -1.42 -0.40 16.63
N ALA A 11 -2.75 -0.48 16.64
CA ALA A 11 -3.63 0.69 16.51
C ALA A 11 -3.41 1.75 17.60
N GLN A 12 -2.99 1.36 18.81
CA GLN A 12 -2.70 2.29 19.92
C GLN A 12 -1.48 3.21 19.68
N TYR A 13 -0.67 2.90 18.68
CA TYR A 13 0.52 3.68 18.28
C TYR A 13 0.28 4.58 17.07
N LEU A 14 -0.98 4.69 16.62
CA LEU A 14 -1.37 5.66 15.60
C LEU A 14 -1.77 6.97 16.30
N ASP A 15 -1.25 8.08 15.79
CA ASP A 15 -1.73 9.40 16.17
C ASP A 15 -2.81 9.87 15.21
N SER A 16 -3.85 10.48 15.75
CA SER A 16 -4.92 11.09 14.96
C SER A 16 -4.77 12.61 14.99
N VAL A 17 -4.49 13.19 13.82
CA VAL A 17 -4.32 14.64 13.67
C VAL A 17 -5.54 15.21 12.96
N PRO A 18 -6.42 15.94 13.67
CA PRO A 18 -7.57 16.57 13.04
C PRO A 18 -7.13 17.75 12.15
N ASP A 19 -7.94 18.02 11.13
CA ASP A 19 -7.80 19.16 10.23
C ASP A 19 -6.44 19.21 9.48
N PHE A 20 -5.87 18.05 9.15
CA PHE A 20 -4.63 17.96 8.39
C PHE A 20 -4.80 17.08 7.13
N PRO A 21 -4.28 17.49 5.96
CA PRO A 21 -3.65 18.80 5.61
C PRO A 21 -4.67 19.92 5.39
N LYS A 22 -5.94 19.63 5.54
CA LYS A 22 -7.06 20.58 5.32
C LYS A 22 -8.11 20.41 6.40
N PRO A 23 -8.90 21.48 6.71
CA PRO A 23 -10.03 21.39 7.63
C PRO A 23 -10.99 20.24 7.25
N GLY A 24 -11.46 19.49 8.25
CA GLY A 24 -12.38 18.36 8.10
C GLY A 24 -11.71 17.01 7.79
N VAL A 25 -10.41 16.95 7.56
CA VAL A 25 -9.67 15.70 7.34
C VAL A 25 -9.08 15.22 8.66
N LEU A 26 -9.35 13.96 9.01
CA LEU A 26 -8.68 13.28 10.13
C LEU A 26 -7.51 12.48 9.53
N PHE A 27 -6.29 12.92 9.82
CA PHE A 27 -5.06 12.29 9.32
C PHE A 27 -4.56 11.25 10.31
N SER A 28 -4.30 10.04 9.81
CA SER A 28 -3.66 8.98 10.59
C SER A 28 -2.14 9.10 10.46
N ASP A 29 -1.48 9.58 11.50
CA ASP A 29 -0.02 9.63 11.57
C ASP A 29 0.54 8.29 12.06
N ILE A 30 1.27 7.63 11.18
CA ILE A 30 1.96 6.35 11.45
C ILE A 30 3.37 6.53 12.02
N SER A 31 3.85 7.77 12.18
CA SER A 31 5.24 8.04 12.60
C SER A 31 5.60 7.42 13.96
N PRO A 32 4.75 7.46 15.00
CA PRO A 32 5.04 6.81 16.28
C PRO A 32 5.15 5.29 16.14
N LEU A 33 4.28 4.70 15.33
CA LEU A 33 4.29 3.25 15.03
C LEU A 33 5.58 2.84 14.30
N LEU A 34 5.98 3.59 13.26
CA LEU A 34 7.22 3.35 12.53
C LEU A 34 8.46 3.47 13.42
N LYS A 35 8.45 4.43 14.37
CA LYS A 35 9.58 4.68 15.28
C LYS A 35 9.80 3.55 16.28
N SER A 36 8.72 2.98 16.82
CA SER A 36 8.81 2.11 18.00
C SER A 36 8.35 0.67 17.76
N HIS A 37 7.57 0.39 16.70
CA HIS A 37 6.97 -0.91 16.42
C HIS A 37 7.07 -1.30 14.94
N PHE A 38 8.17 -0.91 14.29
CA PHE A 38 8.35 -1.15 12.85
C PHE A 38 8.42 -2.63 12.52
N ASN A 39 9.20 -3.41 13.29
CA ASN A 39 9.34 -4.84 13.04
C ASN A 39 8.00 -5.57 13.17
N GLU A 40 7.26 -5.29 14.26
CA GLU A 40 5.95 -5.88 14.50
C GLU A 40 4.94 -5.51 13.40
N THR A 41 5.04 -4.29 12.86
CA THR A 41 4.22 -3.85 11.74
C THR A 41 4.54 -4.63 10.47
N ILE A 42 5.82 -4.79 10.15
CA ILE A 42 6.25 -5.59 8.98
C ILE A 42 5.87 -7.07 9.14
N ASP A 43 6.00 -7.62 10.36
CA ASP A 43 5.59 -8.99 10.64
C ASP A 43 4.08 -9.18 10.48
N ALA A 44 3.28 -8.22 10.97
CA ALA A 44 1.83 -8.23 10.81
C ALA A 44 1.39 -8.13 9.34
N MET A 45 2.07 -7.31 8.53
CA MET A 45 1.81 -7.24 7.10
C MET A 45 2.26 -8.51 6.37
N SER A 46 3.37 -9.12 6.79
CA SER A 46 3.91 -10.35 6.20
C SER A 46 2.93 -11.51 6.29
N VAL A 47 2.25 -11.68 7.43
CA VAL A 47 1.31 -12.78 7.66
C VAL A 47 -0.06 -12.60 6.98
N LEU A 48 -0.27 -11.48 6.29
CA LEU A 48 -1.44 -11.29 5.43
C LEU A 48 -1.45 -12.25 4.22
N PHE A 49 -0.30 -12.81 3.88
CA PHE A 49 -0.12 -13.74 2.77
C PHE A 49 0.53 -15.03 3.28
N SER A 50 0.06 -16.17 2.79
CA SER A 50 0.63 -17.47 3.11
C SER A 50 2.00 -17.66 2.43
N ASP A 51 2.77 -18.65 2.87
CA ASP A 51 4.06 -19.01 2.25
C ASP A 51 3.90 -19.38 0.78
N GLU A 52 2.78 -20.02 0.41
CA GLU A 52 2.44 -20.34 -0.98
C GLU A 52 2.21 -19.07 -1.81
N GLU A 53 1.45 -18.11 -1.28
CA GLU A 53 1.24 -16.81 -1.94
C GLU A 53 2.55 -16.04 -2.07
N TRP A 54 3.38 -16.01 -1.03
CA TRP A 54 4.71 -15.42 -1.09
C TRP A 54 5.59 -16.07 -2.17
N SER A 55 5.50 -17.37 -2.38
CA SER A 55 6.26 -18.06 -3.43
C SER A 55 5.83 -17.63 -4.84
N ASN A 56 4.59 -17.18 -4.99
CA ASN A 56 4.02 -16.69 -6.24
C ASN A 56 4.22 -15.20 -6.49
N ILE A 57 4.85 -14.47 -5.60
CA ILE A 57 5.18 -13.05 -5.75
C ILE A 57 6.65 -12.94 -6.17
N ASP A 58 6.94 -12.22 -7.26
CA ASP A 58 8.30 -11.99 -7.75
C ASP A 58 8.89 -10.69 -7.20
N CYS A 59 8.07 -9.64 -7.08
CA CYS A 59 8.49 -8.33 -6.58
C CYS A 59 7.34 -7.58 -5.90
N LEU A 60 7.69 -6.52 -5.18
CA LEU A 60 6.74 -5.67 -4.47
C LEU A 60 6.76 -4.25 -5.04
N ALA A 61 5.60 -3.71 -5.33
CA ALA A 61 5.46 -2.32 -5.78
C ALA A 61 4.91 -1.47 -4.63
N GLY A 62 5.61 -0.39 -4.30
CA GLY A 62 5.16 0.59 -3.31
C GLY A 62 4.69 1.88 -3.96
N ILE A 63 3.57 2.43 -3.48
CA ILE A 63 3.03 3.71 -3.93
C ILE A 63 3.74 4.85 -3.18
N GLU A 64 4.20 5.86 -3.90
CA GLU A 64 4.85 7.03 -3.31
C GLU A 64 3.90 7.80 -2.39
N SER A 65 4.35 8.11 -1.20
CA SER A 65 5.69 7.90 -0.63
C SER A 65 5.68 6.85 0.48
N ARG A 66 4.63 6.77 1.31
CA ARG A 66 4.58 5.91 2.50
C ARG A 66 4.50 4.41 2.16
N GLY A 67 3.92 4.05 1.02
CA GLY A 67 3.93 2.69 0.50
C GLY A 67 5.34 2.12 0.27
N PHE A 68 6.33 2.98 -0.01
CA PHE A 68 7.72 2.55 -0.17
C PHE A 68 8.30 1.92 1.08
N ILE A 69 7.94 2.44 2.25
CA ILE A 69 8.45 1.98 3.55
C ILE A 69 8.13 0.48 3.73
N PHE A 70 6.87 0.13 3.52
CA PHE A 70 6.37 -1.23 3.70
C PHE A 70 6.82 -2.16 2.57
N ALA A 71 6.74 -1.71 1.32
CA ALA A 71 7.14 -2.50 0.17
C ALA A 71 8.63 -2.84 0.22
N ALA A 72 9.50 -1.89 0.55
CA ALA A 72 10.94 -2.14 0.65
C ALA A 72 11.29 -3.09 1.81
N ALA A 73 10.66 -2.92 2.98
CA ALA A 73 10.90 -3.76 4.14
C ALA A 73 10.43 -5.20 3.92
N LEU A 74 9.24 -5.40 3.34
CA LEU A 74 8.71 -6.72 2.99
C LEU A 74 9.51 -7.38 1.87
N ALA A 75 9.96 -6.60 0.86
CA ALA A 75 10.83 -7.10 -0.20
C ALA A 75 12.14 -7.65 0.37
N TYR A 76 12.77 -6.91 1.27
CA TYR A 76 13.96 -7.37 1.98
C TYR A 76 13.69 -8.64 2.82
N LYS A 77 12.61 -8.64 3.61
CA LYS A 77 12.24 -9.78 4.47
C LYS A 77 12.01 -11.07 3.68
N HIS A 78 11.38 -10.98 2.51
CA HIS A 78 11.02 -12.12 1.68
C HIS A 78 12.00 -12.38 0.51
N ASN A 79 13.13 -11.69 0.48
CA ASN A 79 14.13 -11.78 -0.59
C ASN A 79 13.52 -11.57 -2.00
N LYS A 80 12.73 -10.51 -2.15
CA LYS A 80 12.03 -10.12 -3.39
C LYS A 80 12.56 -8.79 -3.93
N GLY A 81 12.25 -8.50 -5.20
CA GLY A 81 12.51 -7.20 -5.80
C GLY A 81 11.59 -6.09 -5.27
N PHE A 82 12.02 -4.83 -5.39
CA PHE A 82 11.21 -3.66 -5.06
C PHE A 82 11.06 -2.73 -6.27
N ILE A 83 9.83 -2.33 -6.56
CA ILE A 83 9.45 -1.45 -7.66
C ILE A 83 8.79 -0.20 -7.10
N LYS A 84 9.03 0.93 -7.74
CA LYS A 84 8.49 2.23 -7.33
C LYS A 84 7.35 2.65 -8.24
N VAL A 85 6.17 2.91 -7.67
CA VAL A 85 5.08 3.66 -8.30
C VAL A 85 5.22 5.10 -7.82
N ARG A 86 5.49 6.04 -8.74
CA ARG A 86 5.90 7.39 -8.36
C ARG A 86 4.97 8.47 -8.86
N LYS A 87 5.01 9.59 -8.18
CA LYS A 87 4.40 10.85 -8.64
C LYS A 87 5.21 11.46 -9.79
N PRO A 88 4.59 12.32 -10.64
CA PRO A 88 5.19 12.82 -11.86
C PRO A 88 6.56 13.48 -11.67
N GLY A 89 7.42 13.28 -12.66
CA GLY A 89 8.72 13.95 -12.74
C GLY A 89 9.79 13.39 -11.81
N LYS A 90 9.57 12.22 -11.21
CA LYS A 90 10.50 11.60 -10.25
C LYS A 90 11.13 10.29 -10.74
N LEU A 91 10.76 9.84 -11.94
CA LEU A 91 11.35 8.68 -12.59
C LEU A 91 12.04 9.06 -13.89
N PRO A 92 13.25 8.54 -14.18
CA PRO A 92 13.79 8.51 -15.53
C PRO A 92 13.05 7.42 -16.33
N ASN A 93 12.99 7.57 -17.65
CA ASN A 93 12.46 6.56 -18.57
C ASN A 93 11.04 6.10 -18.19
N VAL A 94 10.16 7.03 -17.92
CA VAL A 94 8.73 6.74 -17.69
C VAL A 94 8.16 6.02 -18.91
N HIS A 95 7.49 4.88 -18.68
CA HIS A 95 6.85 4.11 -19.76
C HIS A 95 5.36 4.45 -19.88
N ALA A 96 4.68 4.61 -18.75
CA ALA A 96 3.29 5.03 -18.71
C ALA A 96 2.99 5.85 -17.46
N SER A 97 1.88 6.60 -17.53
CA SER A 97 1.29 7.35 -16.44
C SER A 97 -0.24 7.16 -16.44
N VAL A 98 -0.83 7.23 -15.24
CA VAL A 98 -2.28 7.15 -15.04
C VAL A 98 -2.71 8.28 -14.12
N ASP A 99 -3.72 9.05 -14.56
CA ASP A 99 -4.37 10.08 -13.75
C ASP A 99 -5.50 9.47 -12.93
N TYR A 100 -5.65 9.91 -11.70
CA TYR A 100 -6.73 9.45 -10.83
C TYR A 100 -7.35 10.58 -10.01
N GLY A 101 -8.64 10.44 -9.72
CA GLY A 101 -9.39 11.40 -8.91
C GLY A 101 -9.04 11.27 -7.43
N LEU A 102 -8.87 12.41 -6.79
CA LEU A 102 -8.90 12.59 -5.34
C LEU A 102 -10.21 13.29 -4.95
N GLU A 103 -10.57 13.26 -3.66
CA GLU A 103 -11.72 14.05 -3.18
C GLU A 103 -11.63 15.54 -3.57
N TYR A 104 -10.40 16.06 -3.77
CA TYR A 104 -10.14 17.48 -4.06
C TYR A 104 -9.11 17.65 -5.18
N GLY A 105 -9.38 17.05 -6.36
CA GLY A 105 -8.53 17.23 -7.54
C GLY A 105 -8.16 15.93 -8.25
N THR A 106 -7.14 16.00 -9.09
CA THR A 106 -6.53 14.85 -9.76
C THR A 106 -5.07 14.77 -9.38
N ASP A 107 -4.55 13.56 -9.32
CA ASP A 107 -3.12 13.29 -9.17
C ASP A 107 -2.70 12.25 -10.22
N THR A 108 -1.42 12.07 -10.45
CA THR A 108 -0.89 11.19 -11.48
C THR A 108 0.13 10.24 -10.86
N LEU A 109 0.17 9.01 -11.35
CA LEU A 109 1.22 8.05 -11.04
C LEU A 109 1.98 7.67 -12.30
N GLU A 110 3.27 7.41 -12.15
CA GLU A 110 4.21 7.05 -13.23
C GLU A 110 4.97 5.78 -12.89
N MET A 111 5.22 4.95 -13.89
CA MET A 111 6.06 3.76 -13.79
C MET A 111 6.96 3.58 -14.99
N GLN A 112 8.05 2.88 -14.76
CA GLN A 112 8.96 2.36 -15.80
C GLN A 112 8.37 1.08 -16.40
N LYS A 113 8.91 0.65 -17.55
CA LYS A 113 8.47 -0.58 -18.23
C LYS A 113 8.65 -1.80 -17.33
N GLY A 114 7.64 -2.64 -17.28
CA GLY A 114 7.65 -3.93 -16.61
C GLY A 114 8.26 -5.04 -17.46
N ASP A 115 8.39 -6.22 -16.86
CA ASP A 115 9.04 -7.40 -17.43
C ASP A 115 8.18 -8.68 -17.31
N GLY A 116 6.90 -8.55 -16.98
CA GLY A 116 5.97 -9.65 -16.78
C GLY A 116 5.95 -10.23 -15.36
N SER A 117 6.77 -9.71 -14.44
CA SER A 117 6.81 -10.16 -13.05
C SER A 117 5.47 -10.04 -12.33
N ARG A 118 5.22 -10.96 -11.40
CA ARG A 118 4.06 -10.98 -10.52
C ARG A 118 4.30 -10.06 -9.34
N VAL A 119 3.43 -9.07 -9.18
CA VAL A 119 3.62 -7.95 -8.26
C VAL A 119 2.60 -7.98 -7.12
N LEU A 120 3.07 -7.86 -5.89
CA LEU A 120 2.27 -7.44 -4.74
C LEU A 120 2.33 -5.92 -4.62
N LEU A 121 1.17 -5.25 -4.73
CA LEU A 121 1.05 -3.79 -4.63
C LEU A 121 0.77 -3.36 -3.20
N LEU A 122 1.49 -2.34 -2.73
CA LEU A 122 1.48 -1.92 -1.33
C LEU A 122 1.33 -0.40 -1.18
N ASP A 123 0.50 -0.02 -0.22
CA ASP A 123 0.45 1.33 0.32
C ASP A 123 0.37 1.29 1.86
N ASP A 124 0.39 2.44 2.50
CA ASP A 124 0.19 2.51 3.95
C ASP A 124 -1.29 2.54 4.33
N LEU A 125 -2.12 3.19 3.54
CA LEU A 125 -3.53 3.39 3.82
C LEU A 125 -4.37 3.30 2.54
N ILE A 126 -5.54 2.66 2.63
CA ILE A 126 -6.60 2.78 1.64
C ILE A 126 -7.78 3.56 2.23
N ALA A 127 -8.14 4.68 1.58
CA ALA A 127 -9.36 5.44 1.87
C ALA A 127 -10.44 5.11 0.82
N THR A 128 -10.50 5.83 -0.28
CA THR A 128 -11.48 5.58 -1.36
C THR A 128 -11.05 4.52 -2.36
N GLY A 129 -9.79 4.13 -2.37
CA GLY A 129 -9.22 3.18 -3.33
C GLY A 129 -8.65 3.81 -4.61
N GLY A 130 -8.76 5.12 -4.78
CA GLY A 130 -8.32 5.79 -6.01
C GLY A 130 -6.84 5.56 -6.34
N SER A 131 -5.93 5.82 -5.41
CA SER A 131 -4.48 5.61 -5.59
C SER A 131 -4.13 4.14 -5.85
N MET A 132 -4.74 3.24 -5.07
CA MET A 132 -4.51 1.79 -5.21
C MET A 132 -4.99 1.29 -6.58
N GLY A 133 -6.17 1.74 -7.03
CA GLY A 133 -6.74 1.40 -8.33
C GLY A 133 -5.88 1.90 -9.49
N ALA A 134 -5.49 3.16 -9.45
CA ALA A 134 -4.60 3.76 -10.45
C ALA A 134 -3.24 3.03 -10.52
N ALA A 135 -2.66 2.70 -9.37
CA ALA A 135 -1.40 1.98 -9.32
C ALA A 135 -1.53 0.54 -9.86
N ALA A 136 -2.64 -0.15 -9.58
CA ALA A 136 -2.91 -1.49 -10.12
C ALA A 136 -3.05 -1.47 -11.65
N GLU A 137 -3.86 -0.55 -12.18
CA GLU A 137 -4.01 -0.34 -13.63
C GLU A 137 -2.66 0.00 -14.28
N LEU A 138 -1.88 0.87 -13.65
CA LEU A 138 -0.58 1.27 -14.16
C LEU A 138 0.42 0.11 -14.17
N CYS A 139 0.45 -0.72 -13.12
CA CYS A 139 1.27 -1.94 -13.10
C CYS A 139 0.96 -2.85 -14.30
N GLU A 140 -0.30 -3.09 -14.58
CA GLU A 140 -0.72 -3.92 -15.71
C GLU A 140 -0.41 -3.27 -17.05
N THR A 141 -0.64 -1.96 -17.18
CA THR A 141 -0.33 -1.18 -18.39
C THR A 141 1.14 -1.23 -18.75
N VAL A 142 2.04 -1.18 -17.77
CA VAL A 142 3.49 -1.26 -18.05
C VAL A 142 4.01 -2.69 -18.22
N GLY A 143 3.17 -3.71 -17.97
CA GLY A 143 3.47 -5.11 -18.24
C GLY A 143 3.81 -5.95 -17.01
N TYR A 144 3.40 -5.56 -15.81
CA TYR A 144 3.42 -6.41 -14.62
C TYR A 144 2.09 -7.16 -14.45
N GLN A 145 2.07 -8.16 -13.60
CA GLN A 145 0.86 -8.90 -13.21
C GLN A 145 0.57 -8.64 -11.74
N VAL A 146 -0.50 -7.92 -11.43
CA VAL A 146 -0.92 -7.70 -10.03
C VAL A 146 -1.52 -9.00 -9.48
N VAL A 147 -0.88 -9.60 -8.48
CA VAL A 147 -1.30 -10.86 -7.86
C VAL A 147 -1.80 -10.69 -6.42
N GLY A 148 -1.78 -9.48 -5.91
CA GLY A 148 -2.30 -9.13 -4.59
C GLY A 148 -2.11 -7.66 -4.28
N MET A 149 -2.85 -7.20 -3.28
CA MET A 149 -2.77 -5.83 -2.78
C MET A 149 -2.87 -5.82 -1.26
N ALA A 150 -2.06 -5.00 -0.60
CA ALA A 150 -2.15 -4.83 0.84
C ALA A 150 -1.82 -3.41 1.30
N CYS A 151 -2.31 -3.07 2.49
CA CYS A 151 -1.99 -1.84 3.19
C CYS A 151 -1.91 -2.08 4.70
N LEU A 152 -1.41 -1.11 5.43
CA LEU A 152 -1.42 -1.15 6.88
C LEU A 152 -2.81 -0.83 7.43
N ILE A 153 -3.48 0.19 6.87
CA ILE A 153 -4.75 0.74 7.33
C ILE A 153 -5.79 0.70 6.22
N ASP A 154 -6.97 0.17 6.50
CA ASP A 154 -8.14 0.20 5.64
C ASP A 154 -9.26 1.03 6.32
N LEU A 155 -9.67 2.13 5.68
CA LEU A 155 -10.84 2.91 6.08
C LEU A 155 -12.08 2.33 5.37
N ALA A 156 -12.58 1.22 5.89
CA ALA A 156 -13.57 0.37 5.23
C ALA A 156 -14.91 1.07 5.00
N ALA A 157 -15.27 2.06 5.82
CA ALA A 157 -16.47 2.88 5.59
C ALA A 157 -16.39 3.73 4.31
N LEU A 158 -15.18 3.99 3.79
CA LEU A 158 -14.95 4.87 2.64
C LEU A 158 -14.79 4.12 1.31
N ASN A 159 -14.67 2.78 1.34
CA ASN A 159 -14.46 2.03 0.11
C ASN A 159 -15.09 0.63 0.11
N SER A 160 -15.32 0.13 -1.10
CA SER A 160 -15.58 -1.28 -1.40
C SER A 160 -14.65 -1.74 -2.52
N PHE A 161 -13.42 -1.22 -2.52
CA PHE A 161 -12.49 -1.37 -3.62
C PHE A 161 -12.03 -2.82 -3.83
N SER A 162 -11.98 -3.21 -5.09
CA SER A 162 -11.35 -4.45 -5.56
C SER A 162 -10.81 -4.27 -6.97
N HIS A 163 -9.77 -5.01 -7.33
CA HIS A 163 -9.18 -5.03 -8.66
C HIS A 163 -8.97 -6.48 -9.09
N ASN A 164 -9.48 -6.87 -10.27
CA ASN A 164 -9.40 -8.25 -10.80
C ASN A 164 -9.76 -9.33 -9.76
N SER A 165 -10.84 -9.11 -9.00
CA SER A 165 -11.29 -9.99 -7.89
C SER A 165 -10.39 -9.99 -6.64
N PHE A 166 -9.27 -9.30 -6.63
CA PHE A 166 -8.48 -9.10 -5.42
C PHE A 166 -9.06 -7.97 -4.58
N LYS A 167 -9.26 -8.24 -3.30
CA LYS A 167 -9.49 -7.20 -2.29
C LYS A 167 -8.15 -6.80 -1.68
N VAL A 168 -8.07 -5.57 -1.20
CA VAL A 168 -6.91 -5.12 -0.42
C VAL A 168 -6.95 -5.82 0.94
N ARG A 169 -5.85 -6.45 1.32
CA ARG A 169 -5.68 -7.01 2.67
C ARG A 169 -5.05 -5.95 3.57
N SER A 170 -5.51 -5.86 4.80
CA SER A 170 -5.03 -4.86 5.74
C SER A 170 -4.72 -5.44 7.11
N VAL A 171 -3.81 -4.82 7.83
CA VAL A 171 -3.49 -5.17 9.22
C VAL A 171 -4.55 -4.60 10.15
N MET A 172 -4.96 -3.35 9.88
CA MET A 172 -5.96 -2.63 10.67
C MET A 172 -7.11 -2.17 9.79
N GLN A 173 -8.32 -2.30 10.28
CA GLN A 173 -9.53 -1.86 9.60
C GLN A 173 -10.31 -0.93 10.55
N PHE A 174 -10.72 0.21 10.02
CA PHE A 174 -11.53 1.21 10.73
C PHE A 174 -12.81 1.47 9.93
N ASP A 175 -13.93 1.49 10.68
CA ASP A 175 -15.27 1.79 10.18
C ASP A 175 -15.57 3.29 10.26
#